data_84e0df4b20f045115eee4c7292f9ca89
#
_entry.id   84e0df4b20f045115eee4c7292f9ca89
#
_cell.length_a   1.000
_cell.length_b   1.000
_cell.length_c   1.000
_cell.angle_alpha   90.00
_cell.angle_beta   90.00
_cell.angle_gamma   90.00
#
_symmetry.space_group_name_H-M   'P 1'
#
loop_
_entity.id
_entity.type
_entity.pdbx_description
1 polymer ?
#
loop_
_entity_poly.entity_id
_entity_poly.type
_entity_poly.pdbx_seq_one_letter_code
_entity_poly.pdbx_strand_id
1 'polypeptide(L)'
;VQALQPVQRLRGIELVVACDVTTLFVDAAEVFGPQKGASPAQVELLRRRLQRIAQVYESERGVDVTTMASAGAAGGLAGGVASRGAALQPGFGIVADACHLDEQVEAADLVITGEGQIDATSMSGKVVGGVMELAAEFGVPVIALAGRIDPQFSLPIPTFTLVDHVGLE
;
A
#
# COMPACT_ATOMS: atom_id res chain seq x y z
N VAL A 1 -11.51 -23.65 -5.53
CA VAL A 1 -10.18 -24.21 -5.19
C VAL A 1 -10.40 -25.33 -4.19
N GLN A 2 -9.86 -26.51 -4.46
CA GLN A 2 -9.98 -27.66 -3.56
C GLN A 2 -8.66 -27.95 -2.84
N ALA A 3 -7.54 -27.73 -3.52
CA ALA A 3 -6.19 -27.94 -3.00
C ALA A 3 -5.19 -27.06 -3.75
N LEU A 4 -4.01 -26.87 -3.16
CA LEU A 4 -2.88 -26.20 -3.79
C LEU A 4 -2.02 -27.19 -4.54
N GLN A 5 -1.57 -26.82 -5.73
CA GLN A 5 -0.56 -27.62 -6.42
C GLN A 5 0.83 -27.39 -5.78
N PRO A 6 1.66 -28.42 -5.69
CA PRO A 6 3.03 -28.26 -5.24
C PRO A 6 3.77 -27.28 -6.17
N VAL A 7 4.39 -26.26 -5.59
CA VAL A 7 5.27 -25.35 -6.33
C VAL A 7 6.68 -25.50 -5.74
N GLN A 8 7.67 -25.45 -6.60
CA GLN A 8 9.07 -25.54 -6.20
C GLN A 8 9.37 -24.57 -5.06
N ARG A 9 10.01 -25.06 -4.00
CA ARG A 9 10.42 -24.22 -2.86
C ARG A 9 11.55 -23.30 -3.29
N LEU A 10 11.40 -22.04 -3.01
CA LEU A 10 12.47 -21.04 -3.15
C LEU A 10 13.38 -21.14 -1.92
N ARG A 11 14.36 -22.06 -1.98
CA ARG A 11 15.29 -22.26 -0.86
C ARG A 11 16.35 -21.16 -0.84
N GLY A 12 16.55 -20.55 0.34
CA GLY A 12 17.58 -19.52 0.53
C GLY A 12 17.25 -18.16 -0.14
N ILE A 13 16.00 -17.96 -0.56
CA ILE A 13 15.52 -16.68 -1.10
C ILE A 13 14.52 -16.10 -0.11
N GLU A 14 14.79 -14.91 0.38
CA GLU A 14 13.84 -14.09 1.11
C GLU A 14 12.94 -13.37 0.12
N LEU A 15 11.62 -13.42 0.36
CA LEU A 15 10.64 -12.75 -0.44
C LEU A 15 10.05 -11.60 0.36
N VAL A 16 10.11 -10.40 -0.19
CA VAL A 16 9.45 -9.22 0.34
C VAL A 16 8.50 -8.69 -0.73
N VAL A 17 7.28 -8.38 -0.32
CA VAL A 17 6.26 -7.78 -1.18
C VAL A 17 6.05 -6.34 -0.74
N ALA A 18 6.42 -5.40 -1.61
CA ALA A 18 6.15 -3.98 -1.42
C ALA A 18 4.67 -3.70 -1.65
N CYS A 19 3.98 -3.21 -0.63
CA CYS A 19 2.55 -2.89 -0.67
C CYS A 19 2.34 -1.41 -0.36
N ASP A 20 1.44 -0.78 -1.11
CA ASP A 20 1.00 0.61 -0.92
C ASP A 20 -0.46 0.72 -0.44
N VAL A 21 -1.08 -0.41 -0.15
CA VAL A 21 -2.45 -0.53 0.39
C VAL A 21 -2.46 -1.46 1.59
N THR A 22 -3.34 -1.19 2.55
CA THR A 22 -3.51 -1.99 3.77
C THR A 22 -4.69 -2.96 3.72
N THR A 23 -5.37 -3.04 2.57
CA THR A 23 -6.57 -3.86 2.35
C THR A 23 -6.35 -5.31 2.77
N LEU A 24 -7.29 -5.87 3.53
CA LEU A 24 -7.27 -7.27 3.93
C LEU A 24 -7.58 -8.19 2.75
N PHE A 25 -7.20 -9.46 2.87
CA PHE A 25 -7.26 -10.43 1.76
C PHE A 25 -8.64 -10.58 1.15
N VAL A 26 -9.66 -10.74 1.98
CA VAL A 26 -11.05 -10.96 1.52
C VAL A 26 -11.69 -9.68 0.99
N ASP A 27 -11.32 -8.53 1.58
CA ASP A 27 -11.87 -7.22 1.24
C ASP A 27 -11.41 -6.73 -0.14
N ALA A 28 -10.36 -7.33 -0.69
CA ALA A 28 -9.87 -7.03 -2.04
C ALA A 28 -10.97 -7.11 -3.11
N ALA A 29 -11.96 -8.00 -2.94
CA ALA A 29 -13.09 -8.13 -3.86
C ALA A 29 -13.97 -6.87 -3.87
N GLU A 30 -14.27 -6.32 -2.70
CA GLU A 30 -15.13 -5.15 -2.53
C GLU A 30 -14.39 -3.85 -2.89
N VAL A 31 -13.11 -3.74 -2.49
CA VAL A 31 -12.32 -2.53 -2.70
C VAL A 31 -11.91 -2.38 -4.17
N PHE A 32 -11.47 -3.46 -4.82
CA PHE A 32 -10.89 -3.35 -6.17
C PHE A 32 -11.81 -3.88 -7.28
N GLY A 33 -12.84 -4.66 -6.95
CA GLY A 33 -13.73 -5.26 -7.93
C GLY A 33 -14.51 -4.21 -8.75
N PRO A 34 -15.22 -3.26 -8.12
CA PRO A 34 -16.06 -2.30 -8.82
C PRO A 34 -15.30 -1.45 -9.84
N GLN A 35 -14.14 -0.91 -9.48
CA GLN A 35 -13.31 -0.10 -10.39
C GLN A 35 -12.78 -0.88 -11.60
N LYS A 36 -12.82 -2.21 -11.55
CA LYS A 36 -12.45 -3.13 -12.65
C LYS A 36 -13.67 -3.66 -13.40
N GLY A 37 -14.85 -3.08 -13.16
CA GLY A 37 -16.08 -3.41 -13.86
C GLY A 37 -16.85 -4.60 -13.30
N ALA A 38 -16.51 -5.09 -12.10
CA ALA A 38 -17.26 -6.18 -11.49
C ALA A 38 -18.65 -5.70 -11.01
N SER A 39 -19.69 -6.42 -11.39
CA SER A 39 -21.03 -6.22 -10.85
C SER A 39 -21.12 -6.65 -9.39
N PRO A 40 -22.12 -6.18 -8.60
CA PRO A 40 -22.29 -6.59 -7.21
C PRO A 40 -22.34 -8.13 -7.02
N ALA A 41 -22.97 -8.84 -7.93
CA ALA A 41 -23.03 -10.32 -7.89
C ALA A 41 -21.63 -10.94 -8.13
N GLN A 42 -20.82 -10.33 -8.99
CA GLN A 42 -19.44 -10.79 -9.23
C GLN A 42 -18.53 -10.48 -8.05
N VAL A 43 -18.69 -9.32 -7.40
CA VAL A 43 -17.96 -8.96 -6.18
C VAL A 43 -18.23 -10.00 -5.08
N GLU A 44 -19.49 -10.33 -4.83
CA GLU A 44 -19.86 -11.36 -3.84
C GLU A 44 -19.30 -12.74 -4.19
N LEU A 45 -19.31 -13.10 -5.49
CA LEU A 45 -18.69 -14.35 -5.94
C LEU A 45 -17.17 -14.35 -5.70
N LEU A 46 -16.49 -13.26 -6.00
CA LEU A 46 -15.05 -13.11 -5.78
C LEU A 46 -14.71 -13.17 -4.29
N ARG A 47 -15.47 -12.47 -3.45
CA ARG A 47 -15.34 -12.52 -2.00
C ARG A 47 -15.39 -13.94 -1.45
N ARG A 48 -16.40 -14.73 -1.83
CA ARG A 48 -16.52 -16.15 -1.44
C ARG A 48 -15.35 -17.00 -1.94
N ARG A 49 -14.83 -16.70 -3.13
CA ARG A 49 -13.67 -17.40 -3.68
C ARG A 49 -12.39 -17.07 -2.90
N LEU A 50 -12.19 -15.82 -2.51
CA LEU A 50 -11.06 -15.41 -1.66
C LEU A 50 -11.15 -16.07 -0.28
N GLN A 51 -12.33 -16.08 0.35
CA GLN A 51 -12.55 -16.79 1.60
C GLN A 51 -12.18 -18.27 1.49
N ARG A 52 -12.61 -18.93 0.40
CA ARG A 52 -12.26 -20.33 0.18
C ARG A 52 -10.78 -20.56 -0.03
N ILE A 53 -10.08 -19.66 -0.74
CA ILE A 53 -8.64 -19.73 -0.93
C ILE A 53 -7.91 -19.54 0.40
N ALA A 54 -8.32 -18.57 1.23
CA ALA A 54 -7.75 -18.35 2.55
C ALA A 54 -7.83 -19.60 3.44
N GLN A 55 -9.00 -20.27 3.48
CA GLN A 55 -9.17 -21.55 4.19
C GLN A 55 -8.20 -22.63 3.70
N VAL A 56 -7.93 -22.68 2.39
CA VAL A 56 -6.97 -23.64 1.82
C VAL A 56 -5.53 -23.28 2.23
N TYR A 57 -5.16 -21.99 2.25
CA TYR A 57 -3.85 -21.56 2.75
C TYR A 57 -3.65 -21.93 4.22
N GLU A 58 -4.66 -21.68 5.04
CA GLU A 58 -4.62 -22.03 6.45
C GLU A 58 -4.50 -23.53 6.66
N SER A 59 -5.35 -24.35 5.99
CA SER A 59 -5.36 -25.80 6.18
C SER A 59 -4.13 -26.51 5.64
N GLU A 60 -3.53 -26.04 4.53
CA GLU A 60 -2.40 -26.72 3.89
C GLU A 60 -1.04 -26.13 4.26
N ARG A 61 -0.99 -24.89 4.75
CA ARG A 61 0.27 -24.16 5.06
C ARG A 61 0.33 -23.60 6.47
N GLY A 62 -0.78 -23.62 7.21
CA GLY A 62 -0.85 -23.05 8.55
C GLY A 62 -0.78 -21.51 8.56
N VAL A 63 -1.13 -20.85 7.45
CA VAL A 63 -1.02 -19.39 7.31
C VAL A 63 -2.42 -18.80 7.12
N ASP A 64 -2.86 -18.02 8.11
CA ASP A 64 -4.07 -17.20 8.01
C ASP A 64 -3.74 -15.86 7.35
N VAL A 65 -4.11 -15.70 6.09
CA VAL A 65 -3.93 -14.46 5.34
C VAL A 65 -5.06 -13.45 5.54
N THR A 66 -6.14 -13.84 6.24
CA THR A 66 -7.33 -12.98 6.39
C THR A 66 -7.11 -11.83 7.35
N THR A 67 -6.21 -12.01 8.30
CA THR A 67 -5.86 -11.01 9.32
C THR A 67 -4.62 -10.17 8.97
N MET A 68 -3.93 -10.55 7.89
CA MET A 68 -2.70 -9.85 7.47
C MET A 68 -3.04 -8.54 6.75
N ALA A 69 -2.57 -7.42 7.25
CA ALA A 69 -2.60 -6.15 6.55
C ALA A 69 -1.91 -6.29 5.19
N SER A 70 -2.41 -5.60 4.18
CA SER A 70 -1.88 -5.63 2.80
C SER A 70 -2.08 -6.95 2.03
N ALA A 71 -2.59 -8.02 2.65
CA ALA A 71 -2.77 -9.30 1.97
C ALA A 71 -3.74 -9.20 0.77
N GLY A 72 -4.64 -8.22 0.75
CA GLY A 72 -5.54 -7.92 -0.35
C GLY A 72 -4.90 -7.20 -1.53
N ALA A 73 -3.67 -6.71 -1.41
CA ALA A 73 -2.98 -6.02 -2.48
C ALA A 73 -2.94 -6.86 -3.77
N ALA A 74 -3.09 -6.16 -4.91
CA ALA A 74 -3.20 -6.78 -6.24
C ALA A 74 -4.26 -7.89 -6.32
N GLY A 75 -5.42 -7.68 -5.65
CA GLY A 75 -6.54 -8.63 -5.68
C GLY A 75 -6.29 -9.92 -4.90
N GLY A 76 -5.43 -9.89 -3.88
CA GLY A 76 -5.05 -11.03 -3.05
C GLY A 76 -3.76 -11.74 -3.49
N LEU A 77 -3.05 -11.22 -4.51
CA LEU A 77 -1.75 -11.78 -4.90
C LEU A 77 -0.75 -11.70 -3.74
N ALA A 78 -0.71 -10.58 -3.02
CA ALA A 78 0.17 -10.39 -1.86
C ALA A 78 -0.06 -11.47 -0.79
N GLY A 79 -1.31 -11.73 -0.41
CA GLY A 79 -1.66 -12.82 0.51
C GLY A 79 -1.27 -14.20 -0.02
N GLY A 80 -1.40 -14.43 -1.33
CA GLY A 80 -0.95 -15.66 -1.97
C GLY A 80 0.56 -15.89 -1.83
N VAL A 81 1.38 -14.84 -1.98
CA VAL A 81 2.83 -14.89 -1.81
C VAL A 81 3.19 -14.97 -0.31
N ALA A 82 2.47 -14.23 0.54
CA ALA A 82 2.66 -14.32 2.00
C ALA A 82 2.38 -15.72 2.53
N SER A 83 1.38 -16.44 1.98
CA SER A 83 1.14 -17.86 2.33
C SER A 83 2.32 -18.79 2.03
N ARG A 84 3.34 -18.30 1.35
CA ARG A 84 4.58 -19.00 1.05
C ARG A 84 5.78 -18.49 1.86
N GLY A 85 5.55 -17.63 2.82
CA GLY A 85 6.56 -17.09 3.72
C GLY A 85 7.13 -15.73 3.32
N ALA A 86 6.50 -15.03 2.35
CA ALA A 86 6.92 -13.67 2.04
C ALA A 86 6.48 -12.69 3.14
N ALA A 87 7.33 -11.71 3.44
CA ALA A 87 6.97 -10.56 4.27
C ALA A 87 6.20 -9.53 3.43
N LEU A 88 5.12 -8.98 3.98
CA LEU A 88 4.41 -7.85 3.39
C LEU A 88 4.88 -6.58 4.08
N GLN A 89 5.37 -5.60 3.33
CA GLN A 89 5.94 -4.37 3.87
C GLN A 89 5.42 -3.15 3.11
N PRO A 90 5.32 -1.98 3.76
CA PRO A 90 5.03 -0.72 3.07
C PRO A 90 6.05 -0.45 1.97
N GLY A 91 5.56 -0.14 0.77
CA GLY A 91 6.43 0.10 -0.39
C GLY A 91 7.35 1.30 -0.21
N PHE A 92 6.87 2.35 0.46
CA PHE A 92 7.68 3.52 0.78
C PHE A 92 8.95 3.14 1.57
N GLY A 93 8.81 2.36 2.66
CA GLY A 93 9.97 1.97 3.49
C GLY A 93 11.02 1.21 2.69
N ILE A 94 10.61 0.24 1.87
CA ILE A 94 11.54 -0.54 1.04
C ILE A 94 12.34 0.35 0.09
N VAL A 95 11.68 1.33 -0.53
CA VAL A 95 12.34 2.26 -1.47
C VAL A 95 13.21 3.26 -0.71
N ALA A 96 12.73 3.79 0.42
CA ALA A 96 13.48 4.71 1.27
C ALA A 96 14.79 4.09 1.75
N ASP A 97 14.74 2.85 2.26
CA ASP A 97 15.92 2.10 2.69
C ASP A 97 16.90 1.86 1.53
N ALA A 98 16.37 1.45 0.36
CA ALA A 98 17.20 1.15 -0.80
C ALA A 98 17.92 2.38 -1.39
N CYS A 99 17.38 3.58 -1.20
CA CYS A 99 18.02 4.82 -1.67
C CYS A 99 18.65 5.63 -0.53
N HIS A 100 18.73 5.10 0.68
CA HIS A 100 19.28 5.79 1.87
C HIS A 100 18.65 7.17 2.07
N LEU A 101 17.29 7.20 2.02
CA LEU A 101 16.55 8.46 2.09
C LEU A 101 16.69 9.14 3.44
N ASP A 102 16.85 8.38 4.51
CA ASP A 102 17.12 8.85 5.87
C ASP A 102 18.37 9.73 5.95
N GLU A 103 19.49 9.27 5.39
CA GLU A 103 20.75 10.04 5.34
C GLU A 103 20.59 11.34 4.53
N GLN A 104 19.81 11.30 3.45
CA GLN A 104 19.56 12.46 2.62
C GLN A 104 18.66 13.48 3.30
N VAL A 105 17.63 13.01 4.02
CA VAL A 105 16.72 13.87 4.77
C VAL A 105 17.43 14.48 5.97
N GLU A 106 18.23 13.73 6.72
CA GLU A 106 19.03 14.23 7.85
C GLU A 106 19.98 15.38 7.42
N ALA A 107 20.55 15.26 6.21
CA ALA A 107 21.48 16.26 5.68
C ALA A 107 20.80 17.47 5.02
N ALA A 108 19.47 17.49 4.92
CA ALA A 108 18.73 18.53 4.21
C ALA A 108 18.33 19.68 5.15
N ASP A 109 18.32 20.91 4.64
CA ASP A 109 17.75 22.08 5.31
C ASP A 109 16.23 22.20 5.11
N LEU A 110 15.71 21.60 4.04
CA LEU A 110 14.31 21.59 3.64
C LEU A 110 14.02 20.38 2.76
N VAL A 111 12.91 19.70 3.01
CA VAL A 111 12.42 18.63 2.14
C VAL A 111 11.21 19.10 1.35
N ILE A 112 11.20 18.81 0.06
CA ILE A 112 10.05 19.04 -0.83
C ILE A 112 9.52 17.69 -1.25
N THR A 113 8.25 17.43 -0.92
CA THR A 113 7.54 16.22 -1.34
C THR A 113 6.31 16.56 -2.19
N GLY A 114 5.68 15.60 -2.83
CA GLY A 114 4.47 15.87 -3.58
C GLY A 114 3.77 14.65 -4.14
N GLU A 115 2.52 14.88 -4.51
CA GLU A 115 1.63 13.87 -5.07
C GLU A 115 0.64 14.52 -6.05
N GLY A 116 0.12 13.77 -7.01
CA GLY A 116 -0.88 14.29 -7.96
C GLY A 116 -2.18 14.75 -7.27
N GLN A 117 -2.63 14.01 -6.28
CA GLN A 117 -3.78 14.37 -5.44
C GLN A 117 -3.47 14.00 -3.99
N ILE A 118 -3.63 14.96 -3.09
CA ILE A 118 -3.51 14.75 -1.64
C ILE A 118 -4.91 14.55 -1.04
N ASP A 119 -5.07 13.47 -0.32
CA ASP A 119 -6.28 13.08 0.43
C ASP A 119 -5.91 12.30 1.70
N ALA A 120 -6.92 11.83 2.43
CA ALA A 120 -6.72 11.08 3.66
C ALA A 120 -5.83 9.83 3.49
N THR A 121 -5.78 9.25 2.28
CA THR A 121 -4.94 8.06 2.01
C THR A 121 -3.47 8.41 1.83
N SER A 122 -3.13 9.67 1.57
CA SER A 122 -1.74 10.15 1.41
C SER A 122 -0.91 10.03 2.70
N MET A 123 -1.59 9.97 3.86
CA MET A 123 -0.94 9.74 5.17
C MET A 123 -0.73 8.26 5.50
N SER A 124 -1.28 7.34 4.71
CA SER A 124 -1.26 5.91 5.04
C SER A 124 -0.18 5.15 4.26
N GLY A 125 1.09 5.36 4.62
CA GLY A 125 2.22 4.61 4.05
C GLY A 125 2.58 4.97 2.61
N LYS A 126 2.06 6.10 2.08
CA LYS A 126 2.43 6.67 0.79
C LYS A 126 3.59 7.66 0.93
N VAL A 127 4.07 8.16 -0.21
CA VAL A 127 5.28 9.01 -0.28
C VAL A 127 5.16 10.25 0.60
N VAL A 128 4.07 11.00 0.52
CA VAL A 128 3.92 12.26 1.28
C VAL A 128 3.96 12.00 2.78
N GLY A 129 3.14 11.06 3.27
CA GLY A 129 3.09 10.70 4.69
C GLY A 129 4.43 10.14 5.19
N GLY A 130 5.02 9.20 4.46
CA GLY A 130 6.30 8.60 4.84
C GLY A 130 7.46 9.60 4.86
N VAL A 131 7.53 10.53 3.90
CA VAL A 131 8.52 11.61 3.90
C VAL A 131 8.32 12.56 5.08
N MET A 132 7.06 12.90 5.40
CA MET A 132 6.76 13.74 6.56
C MET A 132 7.17 13.10 7.88
N GLU A 133 6.88 11.80 8.06
CA GLU A 133 7.28 11.05 9.24
C GLU A 133 8.80 11.01 9.38
N LEU A 134 9.50 10.66 8.30
CA LEU A 134 10.97 10.60 8.28
C LEU A 134 11.60 11.97 8.57
N ALA A 135 11.12 13.03 7.94
CA ALA A 135 11.65 14.38 8.17
C ALA A 135 11.39 14.88 9.61
N ALA A 136 10.26 14.47 10.21
CA ALA A 136 9.97 14.80 11.60
C ALA A 136 10.94 14.14 12.60
N GLU A 137 11.45 12.95 12.29
CA GLU A 137 12.47 12.28 13.13
C GLU A 137 13.77 13.09 13.22
N PHE A 138 14.14 13.76 12.13
CA PHE A 138 15.35 14.60 12.07
C PHE A 138 15.07 16.10 12.32
N GLY A 139 13.81 16.49 12.51
CA GLY A 139 13.43 17.89 12.73
C GLY A 139 13.58 18.77 11.49
N VAL A 140 13.57 18.17 10.29
CA VAL A 140 13.73 18.88 9.02
C VAL A 140 12.37 19.39 8.53
N PRO A 141 12.26 20.69 8.14
CA PRO A 141 11.00 21.22 7.63
C PRO A 141 10.62 20.60 6.29
N VAL A 142 9.30 20.42 6.08
CA VAL A 142 8.74 19.83 4.86
C VAL A 142 7.74 20.78 4.24
N ILE A 143 7.72 20.87 2.92
CA ILE A 143 6.64 21.46 2.13
C ILE A 143 6.11 20.43 1.12
N ALA A 144 4.82 20.51 0.83
CA ALA A 144 4.18 19.62 -0.16
C ALA A 144 3.76 20.41 -1.41
N LEU A 145 4.01 19.82 -2.58
CA LEU A 145 3.47 20.26 -3.87
C LEU A 145 2.47 19.24 -4.37
N ALA A 146 1.26 19.67 -4.69
CA ALA A 146 0.20 18.77 -5.17
C ALA A 146 -0.43 19.28 -6.46
N GLY A 147 -0.96 18.37 -7.26
CA GLY A 147 -1.86 18.74 -8.35
C GLY A 147 -3.11 19.38 -7.77
N ARG A 148 -3.75 18.71 -6.81
CA ARG A 148 -4.90 19.18 -6.05
C ARG A 148 -4.93 18.57 -4.65
N ILE A 149 -5.74 19.18 -3.75
CA ILE A 149 -6.05 18.64 -2.42
C ILE A 149 -7.55 18.36 -2.36
N ASP A 150 -7.93 17.26 -1.69
CA ASP A 150 -9.32 17.02 -1.33
C ASP A 150 -9.80 18.17 -0.42
N PRO A 151 -10.91 18.86 -0.74
CA PRO A 151 -11.41 19.99 0.06
C PRO A 151 -11.71 19.65 1.53
N GLN A 152 -11.90 18.37 1.85
CA GLN A 152 -12.17 17.89 3.20
C GLN A 152 -10.89 17.45 3.95
N PHE A 153 -9.72 17.61 3.33
CA PHE A 153 -8.45 17.17 3.88
C PHE A 153 -7.43 18.31 3.91
N SER A 154 -6.59 18.32 4.94
CA SER A 154 -5.46 19.25 5.04
C SER A 154 -4.24 18.54 5.62
N LEU A 155 -3.06 18.85 5.08
CA LEU A 155 -1.81 18.41 5.68
C LEU A 155 -1.37 19.38 6.79
N PRO A 156 -0.67 18.90 7.83
CA PRO A 156 -0.13 19.74 8.90
C PRO A 156 1.19 20.43 8.49
N ILE A 157 1.47 20.57 7.20
CA ILE A 157 2.64 21.22 6.60
C ILE A 157 2.20 22.22 5.53
N PRO A 158 3.03 23.24 5.20
CA PRO A 158 2.77 24.12 4.08
C PRO A 158 2.56 23.33 2.79
N THR A 159 1.44 23.55 2.12
CA THR A 159 1.09 22.82 0.89
C THR A 159 0.67 23.79 -0.19
N PHE A 160 1.19 23.58 -1.39
CA PHE A 160 0.89 24.38 -2.58
C PHE A 160 0.26 23.49 -3.63
N THR A 161 -0.80 23.96 -4.28
CA THR A 161 -1.49 23.21 -5.33
C THR A 161 -1.33 23.86 -6.69
N LEU A 162 -1.23 23.03 -7.73
CA LEU A 162 -1.18 23.54 -9.11
C LEU A 162 -2.51 24.16 -9.53
N VAL A 163 -3.62 23.59 -9.09
CA VAL A 163 -4.98 24.07 -9.42
C VAL A 163 -5.16 25.52 -8.95
N ASP A 164 -4.71 25.86 -7.74
CA ASP A 164 -4.85 27.20 -7.18
C ASP A 164 -3.95 28.24 -7.88
N HIS A 165 -2.83 27.81 -8.47
CA HIS A 165 -1.85 28.69 -9.09
C HIS A 165 -2.01 28.84 -10.60
N VAL A 166 -2.52 27.82 -11.29
CA VAL A 166 -2.61 27.80 -12.76
C VAL A 166 -4.07 27.96 -13.27
N GLY A 167 -5.04 27.89 -12.36
CA GLY A 167 -6.46 28.09 -12.71
C GLY A 167 -7.00 26.98 -13.61
N LEU A 168 -6.52 25.76 -13.46
CA LEU A 168 -7.07 24.59 -14.12
C LEU A 168 -8.28 24.11 -13.31
N GLU A 169 -9.48 24.27 -13.86
CA GLU A 169 -10.71 23.64 -13.37
C GLU A 169 -10.76 22.15 -13.71
#